data_994a4e626d50c788608d768d47c55625
#
_entry.id   994a4e626d50c788608d768d47c55625
#
_cell.length_a   1.000
_cell.length_b   1.000
_cell.length_c   1.000
_cell.angle_alpha   90.00
_cell.angle_beta   90.00
_cell.angle_gamma   90.00
#
_symmetry.space_group_name_H-M   'P 1'
#
loop_
_entity.id
_entity.type
_entity.pdbx_description
1 polymer ?
#
loop_
_entity_poly.entity_id
_entity_poly.type
_entity_poly.pdbx_seq_one_letter_code
_entity_poly.pdbx_strand_id
1 'polypeptide(L)'
;MFNINSTLSRRNFLAGAAALGSTVALAGCSSGGSEGGSADDGKTFKTGVIGPLTGAAATYGVSAEKGAKLAAKDFSTKDLKLSLKSEDDVADGEKAINAFNTLCDWGMQALVGPVTTGAAVAVSGEIADDMLMVTPSASSLDVTKDKTTVFQVCFTDPTMGASAAKFLAEKYADAKIALFYNSGDTYSSGVADAFAEQAKESKLDIVDTETFKDDSSTSFTNQLTKAKEAGATLIFAPIYYTPASVLLKNAKDMGYDMTLMGTDGMDGLLSVEGFDTSLAEGVLLMTPFSADDEKNADFVKAYKDAYDETPNQFAADAYDCVHAIAEAIDKAGIDITADGADIADDLAKAMRKIKIEGLTGELTWNDEGQVEKPATAYVIQDGKYIAA
;
A
#
# COMPACT_ATOMS: atom_id res chain seq x y z
N MET A 1 -11.57 -12.03 46.77
CA MET A 1 -11.41 -12.32 45.36
C MET A 1 -12.37 -11.39 44.60
N PHE A 2 -11.91 -10.25 44.22
CA PHE A 2 -12.69 -9.32 43.39
C PHE A 2 -12.07 -9.31 42.01
N ASN A 3 -12.89 -9.69 41.03
CA ASN A 3 -12.54 -9.73 39.62
C ASN A 3 -12.84 -8.33 39.04
N ILE A 4 -11.81 -7.60 38.61
CA ILE A 4 -11.96 -6.30 37.96
C ILE A 4 -11.40 -6.46 36.56
N ASN A 5 -12.25 -6.86 35.62
CA ASN A 5 -12.06 -6.62 34.20
C ASN A 5 -13.20 -5.74 33.74
N SER A 6 -12.97 -4.43 33.76
CA SER A 6 -13.79 -3.46 33.02
C SER A 6 -12.82 -2.68 32.10
N THR A 7 -12.85 -3.00 30.83
CA THR A 7 -12.24 -2.23 29.77
C THR A 7 -12.88 -0.83 29.77
N LEU A 8 -12.12 0.17 30.17
CA LEU A 8 -12.52 1.58 30.12
C LEU A 8 -12.38 2.05 28.65
N SER A 9 -13.49 2.19 27.97
CA SER A 9 -13.57 2.90 26.70
C SER A 9 -13.15 4.37 26.89
N ARG A 10 -12.38 4.93 25.95
CA ARG A 10 -11.89 6.31 25.93
C ARG A 10 -13.01 7.37 26.06
N ARG A 11 -14.25 6.99 25.83
CA ARG A 11 -15.45 7.83 25.91
C ARG A 11 -15.74 8.41 27.32
N ASN A 12 -15.21 7.83 28.38
CA ASN A 12 -15.50 8.24 29.76
C ASN A 12 -14.49 9.21 30.37
N PHE A 13 -13.44 9.60 29.67
CA PHE A 13 -12.40 10.51 30.22
C PHE A 13 -12.64 11.99 29.91
N LEU A 14 -13.50 12.34 28.95
CA LEU A 14 -13.74 13.73 28.52
C LEU A 14 -14.96 14.41 29.16
N ALA A 15 -15.70 13.76 30.04
CA ALA A 15 -16.91 14.33 30.68
C ALA A 15 -16.65 15.11 31.98
N GLY A 16 -15.41 15.37 32.37
CA GLY A 16 -15.05 15.85 33.71
C GLY A 16 -14.51 17.28 33.87
N ALA A 17 -14.46 18.12 32.84
CA ALA A 17 -13.83 19.44 32.94
C ALA A 17 -14.60 20.55 32.22
N ALA A 18 -15.78 20.89 32.70
CA ALA A 18 -16.47 22.13 32.29
C ALA A 18 -17.23 22.76 33.46
N ALA A 19 -16.59 23.61 34.22
CA ALA A 19 -17.22 24.72 34.94
C ALA A 19 -16.15 25.69 35.48
N LEU A 20 -16.20 26.90 35.00
CA LEU A 20 -15.95 28.18 35.63
C LEU A 20 -15.12 29.16 34.78
N GLY A 21 -15.82 30.18 34.29
CA GLY A 21 -15.36 31.52 34.51
C GLY A 21 -15.01 32.44 33.35
N SER A 22 -15.96 33.29 33.00
CA SER A 22 -15.79 34.75 32.79
C SER A 22 -15.38 35.28 31.40
N THR A 23 -16.34 35.95 30.82
CA THR A 23 -16.35 36.93 29.74
C THR A 23 -15.27 38.01 29.82
N VAL A 24 -14.53 38.24 28.72
CA VAL A 24 -14.08 39.60 28.33
C VAL A 24 -14.16 39.69 26.79
N ALA A 25 -14.97 40.62 26.31
CA ALA A 25 -15.04 41.04 24.93
C ALA A 25 -13.92 42.06 24.65
N LEU A 26 -13.14 41.86 23.58
CA LEU A 26 -12.36 42.91 22.93
C LEU A 26 -12.37 42.70 21.42
N ALA A 27 -13.01 43.65 20.74
CA ALA A 27 -12.99 43.77 19.31
C ALA A 27 -11.63 44.22 18.81
N GLY A 28 -11.09 43.53 17.78
CA GLY A 28 -9.92 43.92 17.08
C GLY A 28 -9.97 43.38 15.65
N CYS A 29 -10.32 44.24 14.69
CA CYS A 29 -10.23 43.95 13.26
C CYS A 29 -8.78 43.77 12.83
N SER A 30 -8.47 42.64 12.18
CA SER A 30 -7.31 42.54 11.30
C SER A 30 -7.65 41.55 10.17
N SER A 31 -7.57 42.08 8.94
CA SER A 31 -7.75 41.37 7.68
C SER A 31 -6.67 40.33 7.46
N GLY A 32 -7.04 39.07 7.39
CA GLY A 32 -6.22 37.98 6.87
C GLY A 32 -7.15 36.95 6.26
N GLY A 33 -6.96 36.62 4.99
CA GLY A 33 -7.85 35.80 4.19
C GLY A 33 -8.16 34.46 4.86
N SER A 34 -9.40 34.27 5.26
CA SER A 34 -9.96 32.97 5.60
C SER A 34 -10.31 32.28 4.27
N GLU A 35 -9.61 31.21 3.97
CA GLU A 35 -10.17 30.19 3.08
C GLU A 35 -11.51 29.78 3.65
N GLY A 36 -12.56 30.01 2.88
CA GLY A 36 -13.92 29.80 3.28
C GLY A 36 -14.15 28.33 3.62
N GLY A 37 -14.35 28.02 4.89
CA GLY A 37 -15.02 26.82 5.29
C GLY A 37 -16.41 26.81 4.68
N SER A 38 -16.62 26.08 3.59
CA SER A 38 -17.95 25.74 3.12
C SER A 38 -18.65 25.03 4.28
N ALA A 39 -19.83 25.50 4.67
CA ALA A 39 -20.67 24.79 5.59
C ALA A 39 -20.80 23.33 5.08
N ASP A 40 -20.46 22.36 5.93
CA ASP A 40 -20.68 20.95 5.65
C ASP A 40 -22.19 20.80 5.40
N ASP A 41 -22.57 20.44 4.18
CA ASP A 41 -23.97 20.29 3.77
C ASP A 41 -24.57 18.96 4.27
N GLY A 42 -23.89 18.25 5.16
CA GLY A 42 -24.30 16.96 5.72
C GLY A 42 -24.20 15.80 4.74
N LYS A 43 -23.45 15.97 3.64
CA LYS A 43 -23.27 14.97 2.59
C LYS A 43 -21.80 14.58 2.36
N THR A 44 -20.95 14.94 3.32
CA THR A 44 -19.50 14.71 3.22
C THR A 44 -19.11 13.53 4.07
N PHE A 45 -18.50 12.52 3.42
CA PHE A 45 -17.86 11.38 4.06
C PHE A 45 -16.35 11.61 4.07
N LYS A 46 -15.74 11.53 5.26
CA LYS A 46 -14.32 11.83 5.47
C LYS A 46 -13.48 10.56 5.42
N THR A 47 -12.60 10.48 4.45
CA THR A 47 -11.66 9.37 4.28
C THR A 47 -10.23 9.83 4.54
N GLY A 48 -9.55 9.19 5.49
CA GLY A 48 -8.13 9.38 5.71
C GLY A 48 -7.30 8.66 4.65
N VAL A 49 -6.12 9.17 4.34
CA VAL A 49 -5.12 8.49 3.51
C VAL A 49 -3.79 8.51 4.27
N ILE A 50 -3.19 7.35 4.50
CA ILE A 50 -1.87 7.23 5.14
C ILE A 50 -0.92 6.49 4.21
N GLY A 51 0.26 7.04 4.02
CA GLY A 51 1.35 6.42 3.28
C GLY A 51 2.60 7.28 3.32
N PRO A 52 3.74 6.76 2.83
CA PRO A 52 4.99 7.51 2.80
C PRO A 52 4.90 8.61 1.72
N LEU A 53 4.69 9.86 2.14
CA LEU A 53 4.69 11.00 1.23
C LEU A 53 6.10 11.59 1.07
N THR A 54 7.01 11.24 1.98
CA THR A 54 8.44 11.59 1.94
C THR A 54 9.32 10.37 2.24
N GLY A 55 10.64 10.48 1.99
CA GLY A 55 11.61 9.40 2.27
C GLY A 55 11.80 8.42 1.12
N ALA A 56 12.43 7.26 1.43
CA ALA A 56 12.89 6.29 0.42
C ALA A 56 11.75 5.57 -0.33
N ALA A 57 10.54 5.56 0.24
CA ALA A 57 9.34 4.93 -0.34
C ALA A 57 8.30 5.96 -0.81
N ALA A 58 8.68 7.24 -0.95
CA ALA A 58 7.74 8.33 -1.25
C ALA A 58 6.92 8.13 -2.53
N THR A 59 7.48 7.48 -3.55
CA THR A 59 6.76 7.19 -4.80
C THR A 59 5.46 6.41 -4.53
N TYR A 60 5.45 5.48 -3.57
CA TYR A 60 4.26 4.70 -3.24
C TYR A 60 3.14 5.59 -2.67
N GLY A 61 3.45 6.30 -1.58
CA GLY A 61 2.43 7.10 -0.88
C GLY A 61 1.92 8.27 -1.71
N VAL A 62 2.80 8.96 -2.44
CA VAL A 62 2.41 10.06 -3.33
C VAL A 62 1.51 9.54 -4.46
N SER A 63 1.82 8.39 -5.04
CA SER A 63 0.98 7.78 -6.08
C SER A 63 -0.37 7.34 -5.53
N ALA A 64 -0.38 6.70 -4.35
CA ALA A 64 -1.60 6.28 -3.66
C ALA A 64 -2.49 7.49 -3.32
N GLU A 65 -1.92 8.57 -2.80
CA GLU A 65 -2.65 9.81 -2.52
C GLU A 65 -3.31 10.39 -3.78
N LYS A 66 -2.58 10.43 -4.89
CA LYS A 66 -3.08 10.93 -6.19
C LYS A 66 -4.18 10.04 -6.75
N GLY A 67 -4.01 8.72 -6.68
CA GLY A 67 -5.03 7.75 -7.09
C GLY A 67 -6.30 7.87 -6.26
N ALA A 68 -6.18 7.93 -4.94
CA ALA A 68 -7.30 8.14 -4.03
C ALA A 68 -8.04 9.46 -4.30
N LYS A 69 -7.31 10.57 -4.56
CA LYS A 69 -7.92 11.86 -4.92
C LYS A 69 -8.71 11.80 -6.23
N LEU A 70 -8.18 11.10 -7.23
CA LEU A 70 -8.87 10.91 -8.51
C LEU A 70 -10.17 10.10 -8.29
N ALA A 71 -10.09 8.98 -7.58
CA ALA A 71 -11.24 8.17 -7.24
C ALA A 71 -12.30 8.95 -6.44
N ALA A 72 -11.89 9.73 -5.45
CA ALA A 72 -12.82 10.54 -4.67
C ALA A 72 -13.59 11.55 -5.54
N LYS A 73 -12.96 12.08 -6.58
CA LYS A 73 -13.63 12.93 -7.57
C LYS A 73 -14.63 12.13 -8.42
N ASP A 74 -14.24 10.93 -8.87
CA ASP A 74 -15.03 10.12 -9.79
C ASP A 74 -16.25 9.48 -9.10
N PHE A 75 -16.10 9.05 -7.84
CA PHE A 75 -17.17 8.40 -7.05
C PHE A 75 -17.98 9.38 -6.18
N SER A 76 -17.63 10.66 -6.13
CA SER A 76 -18.48 11.66 -5.49
C SER A 76 -19.74 11.92 -6.31
N THR A 77 -20.87 11.97 -5.64
CA THR A 77 -22.19 12.27 -6.23
C THR A 77 -22.79 13.51 -5.58
N LYS A 78 -24.00 13.90 -5.99
CA LYS A 78 -24.77 14.98 -5.34
C LYS A 78 -25.20 14.61 -3.91
N ASP A 79 -25.25 13.31 -3.58
CA ASP A 79 -25.75 12.81 -2.30
C ASP A 79 -24.63 12.20 -1.43
N LEU A 80 -23.43 12.00 -2.00
CA LEU A 80 -22.21 11.55 -1.31
C LEU A 80 -21.03 12.35 -1.82
N LYS A 81 -20.40 13.15 -0.96
CA LYS A 81 -19.15 13.84 -1.25
C LYS A 81 -18.01 13.17 -0.48
N LEU A 82 -17.04 12.61 -1.18
CA LEU A 82 -15.84 12.03 -0.57
C LEU A 82 -14.81 13.15 -0.33
N SER A 83 -14.44 13.35 0.93
CA SER A 83 -13.43 14.32 1.34
C SER A 83 -12.20 13.59 1.87
N LEU A 84 -11.05 13.84 1.27
CA LEU A 84 -9.80 13.18 1.63
C LEU A 84 -8.88 14.09 2.43
N LYS A 85 -8.20 13.53 3.44
CA LYS A 85 -7.06 14.15 4.13
C LYS A 85 -5.94 13.14 4.21
N SER A 86 -4.74 13.54 3.77
CA SER A 86 -3.55 12.67 3.76
C SER A 86 -2.60 13.05 4.89
N GLU A 87 -1.93 12.04 5.46
CA GLU A 87 -0.88 12.19 6.44
C GLU A 87 0.33 11.30 6.05
N ASP A 88 1.54 11.80 6.29
CA ASP A 88 2.80 11.14 5.97
C ASP A 88 3.24 10.21 7.10
N ASP A 89 3.49 8.94 6.81
CA ASP A 89 4.04 7.96 7.74
C ASP A 89 5.53 7.65 7.50
N VAL A 90 6.11 8.14 6.42
CA VAL A 90 7.51 7.89 6.03
C VAL A 90 7.87 6.38 6.01
N ALA A 91 6.88 5.50 5.78
CA ALA A 91 6.98 4.05 5.91
C ALA A 91 7.41 3.56 7.32
N ASP A 92 7.07 4.30 8.37
CA ASP A 92 7.43 4.03 9.75
C ASP A 92 6.19 3.78 10.60
N GLY A 93 6.17 2.67 11.37
CA GLY A 93 4.99 2.25 12.13
C GLY A 93 4.57 3.23 13.23
N GLU A 94 5.52 3.86 13.95
CA GLU A 94 5.19 4.83 15.00
C GLU A 94 4.59 6.10 14.40
N LYS A 95 5.15 6.56 13.27
CA LYS A 95 4.61 7.71 12.55
C LYS A 95 3.25 7.43 11.94
N ALA A 96 3.03 6.21 11.43
CA ALA A 96 1.74 5.78 10.93
C ALA A 96 0.64 5.80 12.02
N ILE A 97 0.95 5.36 13.23
CA ILE A 97 0.04 5.48 14.39
C ILE A 97 -0.26 6.96 14.71
N ASN A 98 0.75 7.84 14.67
CA ASN A 98 0.55 9.28 14.89
C ASN A 98 -0.31 9.91 13.79
N ALA A 99 -0.09 9.52 12.52
CA ALA A 99 -0.89 9.94 11.38
C ALA A 99 -2.35 9.47 11.53
N PHE A 100 -2.56 8.21 11.92
CA PHE A 100 -3.89 7.66 12.22
C PHE A 100 -4.62 8.47 13.30
N ASN A 101 -3.98 8.75 14.43
CA ASN A 101 -4.57 9.56 15.49
C ASN A 101 -4.93 10.98 15.00
N THR A 102 -4.07 11.60 14.18
CA THR A 102 -4.33 12.92 13.58
C THR A 102 -5.58 12.90 12.68
N LEU A 103 -5.78 11.82 11.93
CA LEU A 103 -6.96 11.64 11.08
C LEU A 103 -8.22 11.33 11.91
N CYS A 104 -8.10 10.57 13.00
CA CYS A 104 -9.20 10.38 13.95
C CYS A 104 -9.65 11.71 14.56
N ASP A 105 -8.71 12.58 14.96
CA ASP A 105 -9.01 13.93 15.49
C ASP A 105 -9.69 14.83 14.43
N TRP A 106 -9.40 14.62 13.14
CA TRP A 106 -10.11 15.30 12.05
C TRP A 106 -11.53 14.78 11.83
N GLY A 107 -11.89 13.64 12.45
CA GLY A 107 -13.18 12.98 12.30
C GLY A 107 -13.26 12.08 11.08
N MET A 108 -12.18 11.37 10.77
CA MET A 108 -12.13 10.34 9.73
C MET A 108 -13.17 9.24 9.97
N GLN A 109 -13.83 8.77 8.90
CA GLN A 109 -14.86 7.74 8.94
C GLN A 109 -14.41 6.41 8.29
N ALA A 110 -13.43 6.46 7.40
CA ALA A 110 -12.72 5.30 6.84
C ALA A 110 -11.28 5.67 6.51
N LEU A 111 -10.40 4.67 6.44
CA LEU A 111 -8.99 4.82 6.14
C LEU A 111 -8.60 4.09 4.87
N VAL A 112 -7.93 4.77 3.95
CA VAL A 112 -7.15 4.19 2.85
C VAL A 112 -5.68 4.15 3.26
N GLY A 113 -5.09 2.96 3.28
CA GLY A 113 -3.73 2.77 3.78
C GLY A 113 -3.68 2.18 5.18
N PRO A 114 -2.49 2.18 5.87
CA PRO A 114 -1.20 2.58 5.30
C PRO A 114 -0.76 1.76 4.09
N VAL A 115 0.13 2.34 3.29
CA VAL A 115 0.58 1.76 2.01
C VAL A 115 1.60 0.65 2.22
N THR A 116 2.56 0.83 3.14
CA THR A 116 3.59 -0.18 3.42
C THR A 116 3.16 -1.15 4.52
N THR A 117 3.59 -2.40 4.41
CA THR A 117 3.17 -3.49 5.31
C THR A 117 3.48 -3.20 6.77
N GLY A 118 4.69 -2.78 7.10
CA GLY A 118 5.07 -2.50 8.50
C GLY A 118 4.21 -1.41 9.14
N ALA A 119 3.92 -0.34 8.40
CA ALA A 119 3.04 0.74 8.84
C ALA A 119 1.58 0.27 8.99
N ALA A 120 1.09 -0.54 8.05
CA ALA A 120 -0.27 -1.07 8.08
C ALA A 120 -0.50 -2.05 9.25
N VAL A 121 0.46 -2.91 9.54
CA VAL A 121 0.41 -3.81 10.70
C VAL A 121 0.35 -3.00 12.00
N ALA A 122 1.16 -1.93 12.11
CA ALA A 122 1.17 -1.07 13.29
C ALA A 122 -0.19 -0.37 13.50
N VAL A 123 -0.77 0.23 12.45
CA VAL A 123 -2.09 0.89 12.54
C VAL A 123 -3.21 -0.11 12.75
N SER A 124 -3.20 -1.26 12.06
CA SER A 124 -4.17 -2.33 12.28
C SER A 124 -4.18 -2.79 13.75
N GLY A 125 -2.99 -2.84 14.39
CA GLY A 125 -2.87 -3.16 15.81
C GLY A 125 -3.63 -2.19 16.73
N GLU A 126 -3.75 -0.92 16.35
CA GLU A 126 -4.47 0.13 17.11
C GLU A 126 -5.99 0.12 16.86
N ILE A 127 -6.44 -0.41 15.73
CA ILE A 127 -7.87 -0.48 15.38
C ILE A 127 -8.55 -1.57 16.21
N ALA A 128 -9.55 -1.19 17.00
CA ALA A 128 -10.36 -2.08 17.84
C ALA A 128 -11.69 -2.44 17.16
N ASP A 129 -11.67 -2.72 15.85
CA ASP A 129 -12.85 -2.92 14.98
C ASP A 129 -13.83 -1.73 14.97
N ASP A 130 -13.33 -0.53 15.25
CA ASP A 130 -14.07 0.73 15.30
C ASP A 130 -13.73 1.69 14.13
N MET A 131 -13.00 1.20 13.13
CA MET A 131 -12.64 1.94 11.91
C MET A 131 -12.55 0.98 10.72
N LEU A 132 -13.20 1.33 9.60
CA LEU A 132 -12.93 0.65 8.34
C LEU A 132 -11.56 1.06 7.80
N MET A 133 -10.66 0.11 7.63
CA MET A 133 -9.36 0.30 7.00
C MET A 133 -9.28 -0.54 5.72
N VAL A 134 -8.89 0.08 4.61
CA VAL A 134 -8.64 -0.60 3.34
C VAL A 134 -7.24 -0.23 2.87
N THR A 135 -6.30 -1.17 2.93
CA THR A 135 -4.94 -0.91 2.46
C THR A 135 -4.78 -1.21 0.98
N PRO A 136 -4.11 -0.32 0.21
CA PRO A 136 -3.86 -0.55 -1.21
C PRO A 136 -2.83 -1.66 -1.48
N SER A 137 -1.77 -1.76 -0.67
CA SER A 137 -0.61 -2.58 -1.02
C SER A 137 0.09 -3.30 0.14
N ALA A 138 -0.35 -3.09 1.38
CA ALA A 138 0.21 -3.81 2.51
C ALA A 138 -0.24 -5.28 2.49
N SER A 139 0.67 -6.18 2.15
CA SER A 139 0.37 -7.53 1.64
C SER A 139 0.55 -8.67 2.65
N SER A 140 1.13 -8.42 3.83
CA SER A 140 1.23 -9.43 4.88
C SER A 140 -0.14 -9.84 5.42
N LEU A 141 -0.30 -11.13 5.73
CA LEU A 141 -1.49 -11.65 6.41
C LEU A 141 -1.70 -11.03 7.80
N ASP A 142 -0.63 -10.55 8.44
CA ASP A 142 -0.71 -9.92 9.76
C ASP A 142 -1.49 -8.59 9.75
N VAL A 143 -1.68 -7.97 8.58
CA VAL A 143 -2.47 -6.73 8.43
C VAL A 143 -3.93 -6.95 8.80
N THR A 144 -4.52 -8.07 8.36
CA THR A 144 -5.95 -8.39 8.55
C THR A 144 -6.19 -9.41 9.67
N LYS A 145 -5.12 -9.94 10.26
CA LYS A 145 -5.19 -11.00 11.25
C LYS A 145 -6.02 -10.59 12.47
N ASP A 146 -7.01 -11.42 12.80
CA ASP A 146 -7.93 -11.20 13.92
C ASP A 146 -8.68 -9.85 13.84
N LYS A 147 -8.90 -9.31 12.62
CA LYS A 147 -9.62 -8.06 12.35
C LYS A 147 -10.88 -8.28 11.53
N THR A 148 -11.94 -7.59 11.90
CA THR A 148 -13.22 -7.67 11.18
C THR A 148 -13.46 -6.46 10.26
N THR A 149 -12.75 -5.36 10.45
CA THR A 149 -12.93 -4.09 9.74
C THR A 149 -11.73 -3.68 8.90
N VAL A 150 -10.73 -4.56 8.77
CA VAL A 150 -9.51 -4.31 7.98
C VAL A 150 -9.50 -5.16 6.72
N PHE A 151 -9.19 -4.55 5.57
CA PHE A 151 -9.25 -5.16 4.25
C PHE A 151 -8.00 -4.81 3.44
N GLN A 152 -7.59 -5.76 2.57
CA GLN A 152 -6.52 -5.57 1.60
C GLN A 152 -7.09 -5.52 0.18
N VAL A 153 -6.56 -4.67 -0.69
CA VAL A 153 -6.85 -4.65 -2.13
C VAL A 153 -5.77 -5.42 -2.90
N CYS A 154 -4.54 -5.41 -2.41
CA CYS A 154 -3.42 -6.15 -3.01
C CYS A 154 -3.53 -7.66 -2.83
N PHE A 155 -2.76 -8.41 -3.59
CA PHE A 155 -2.54 -9.83 -3.31
C PHE A 155 -1.58 -9.99 -2.11
N THR A 156 -1.71 -11.13 -1.40
CA THR A 156 -0.96 -11.37 -0.17
C THR A 156 0.47 -11.85 -0.44
N ASP A 157 1.39 -11.66 0.53
CA ASP A 157 2.77 -12.17 0.47
C ASP A 157 2.86 -13.64 0.07
N PRO A 158 2.05 -14.56 0.66
CA PRO A 158 2.06 -15.96 0.25
C PRO A 158 1.67 -16.16 -1.22
N THR A 159 0.66 -15.45 -1.71
CA THR A 159 0.24 -15.53 -3.12
C THR A 159 1.34 -15.03 -4.04
N MET A 160 2.00 -13.91 -3.68
CA MET A 160 3.03 -13.27 -4.48
C MET A 160 4.28 -14.13 -4.57
N GLY A 161 4.81 -14.56 -3.43
CA GLY A 161 6.02 -15.42 -3.38
C GLY A 161 5.82 -16.75 -4.10
N ALA A 162 4.67 -17.41 -3.87
CA ALA A 162 4.35 -18.67 -4.56
C ALA A 162 4.15 -18.47 -6.07
N SER A 163 3.53 -17.38 -6.51
CA SER A 163 3.34 -17.08 -7.93
C SER A 163 4.67 -16.81 -8.63
N ALA A 164 5.58 -16.07 -7.98
CA ALA A 164 6.92 -15.81 -8.50
C ALA A 164 7.72 -17.11 -8.69
N ALA A 165 7.70 -18.00 -7.70
CA ALA A 165 8.40 -19.29 -7.79
C ALA A 165 7.81 -20.19 -8.90
N LYS A 166 6.48 -20.23 -9.04
CA LYS A 166 5.83 -20.98 -10.13
C LYS A 166 6.20 -20.43 -11.50
N PHE A 167 6.17 -19.10 -11.67
CA PHE A 167 6.60 -18.44 -12.91
C PHE A 167 8.05 -18.77 -13.25
N LEU A 168 8.97 -18.69 -12.29
CA LEU A 168 10.37 -19.04 -12.51
C LEU A 168 10.54 -20.52 -12.84
N ALA A 169 9.80 -21.43 -12.23
CA ALA A 169 9.83 -22.84 -12.54
C ALA A 169 9.35 -23.13 -13.98
N GLU A 170 8.42 -22.35 -14.49
CA GLU A 170 7.91 -22.50 -15.85
C GLU A 170 8.86 -21.92 -16.90
N LYS A 171 9.39 -20.73 -16.65
CA LYS A 171 10.13 -19.94 -17.66
C LYS A 171 11.64 -20.00 -17.50
N TYR A 172 12.15 -20.28 -16.30
CA TYR A 172 13.57 -20.20 -15.92
C TYR A 172 14.00 -21.42 -15.10
N ALA A 173 13.51 -22.62 -15.44
CA ALA A 173 13.71 -23.87 -14.67
C ALA A 173 15.19 -24.23 -14.40
N ASP A 174 16.11 -23.83 -15.29
CA ASP A 174 17.54 -24.11 -15.17
C ASP A 174 18.32 -22.97 -14.49
N ALA A 175 17.65 -21.91 -14.05
CA ALA A 175 18.30 -20.77 -13.40
C ALA A 175 18.84 -21.17 -12.03
N LYS A 176 20.06 -20.74 -11.72
CA LYS A 176 20.59 -20.72 -10.36
C LYS A 176 20.18 -19.43 -9.70
N ILE A 177 19.40 -19.52 -8.63
CA ILE A 177 18.73 -18.38 -8.02
C ILE A 177 19.49 -17.96 -6.77
N ALA A 178 19.79 -16.66 -6.64
CA ALA A 178 20.08 -16.05 -5.36
C ALA A 178 18.80 -15.37 -4.84
N LEU A 179 18.41 -15.69 -3.60
CA LEU A 179 17.34 -15.01 -2.90
C LEU A 179 17.93 -13.81 -2.15
N PHE A 180 17.40 -12.59 -2.40
CA PHE A 180 17.92 -11.36 -1.82
C PHE A 180 16.79 -10.51 -1.25
N TYR A 181 16.79 -10.27 0.07
CA TYR A 181 15.66 -9.59 0.70
C TYR A 181 16.05 -8.72 1.90
N ASN A 182 15.17 -7.78 2.26
CA ASN A 182 15.29 -6.96 3.46
C ASN A 182 14.72 -7.73 4.67
N SER A 183 15.61 -8.27 5.51
CA SER A 183 15.21 -9.01 6.73
C SER A 183 14.69 -8.10 7.87
N GLY A 184 14.71 -6.80 7.68
CA GLY A 184 14.13 -5.81 8.60
C GLY A 184 12.73 -5.36 8.20
N ASP A 185 12.25 -5.77 7.02
CA ASP A 185 10.93 -5.41 6.49
C ASP A 185 10.00 -6.61 6.43
N THR A 186 8.77 -6.44 6.93
CA THR A 186 7.78 -7.52 7.04
C THR A 186 7.32 -8.03 5.68
N TYR A 187 7.07 -7.14 4.73
CA TYR A 187 6.73 -7.49 3.34
C TYR A 187 7.84 -8.30 2.68
N SER A 188 9.06 -7.76 2.66
CA SER A 188 10.20 -8.38 1.99
C SER A 188 10.50 -9.79 2.53
N SER A 189 10.44 -9.95 3.85
CA SER A 189 10.62 -11.24 4.53
C SER A 189 9.47 -12.20 4.23
N GLY A 190 8.22 -11.74 4.29
CA GLY A 190 7.04 -12.58 4.05
C GLY A 190 7.00 -13.15 2.62
N VAL A 191 7.27 -12.33 1.63
CA VAL A 191 7.36 -12.78 0.22
C VAL A 191 8.55 -13.72 0.01
N ALA A 192 9.73 -13.42 0.62
CA ALA A 192 10.91 -14.27 0.52
C ALA A 192 10.67 -15.66 1.11
N ASP A 193 10.02 -15.75 2.26
CA ASP A 193 9.68 -17.01 2.90
C ASP A 193 8.71 -17.85 2.05
N ALA A 194 7.65 -17.23 1.53
CA ALA A 194 6.69 -17.89 0.66
C ALA A 194 7.31 -18.35 -0.67
N PHE A 195 8.21 -17.53 -1.23
CA PHE A 195 8.99 -17.92 -2.42
C PHE A 195 9.88 -19.13 -2.13
N ALA A 196 10.62 -19.12 -1.02
CA ALA A 196 11.54 -20.21 -0.66
C ALA A 196 10.78 -21.52 -0.39
N GLU A 197 9.59 -21.47 0.19
CA GLU A 197 8.72 -22.63 0.38
C GLU A 197 8.27 -23.23 -0.96
N GLN A 198 7.68 -22.40 -1.83
CA GLN A 198 7.20 -22.83 -3.14
C GLN A 198 8.37 -23.25 -4.05
N ALA A 199 9.54 -22.61 -3.95
CA ALA A 199 10.73 -22.97 -4.71
C ALA A 199 11.18 -24.42 -4.43
N LYS A 200 11.08 -24.89 -3.18
CA LYS A 200 11.37 -26.30 -2.81
C LYS A 200 10.40 -27.25 -3.51
N GLU A 201 9.09 -26.93 -3.50
CA GLU A 201 8.06 -27.73 -4.17
C GLU A 201 8.26 -27.75 -5.68
N SER A 202 8.60 -26.60 -6.25
CA SER A 202 8.87 -26.42 -7.69
C SER A 202 10.25 -26.90 -8.12
N LYS A 203 11.11 -27.33 -7.17
CA LYS A 203 12.48 -27.81 -7.39
C LYS A 203 13.40 -26.78 -8.07
N LEU A 204 13.22 -25.52 -7.73
CA LEU A 204 14.13 -24.45 -8.15
C LEU A 204 15.46 -24.54 -7.38
N ASP A 205 16.56 -24.18 -8.04
CA ASP A 205 17.91 -24.24 -7.47
C ASP A 205 18.25 -22.88 -6.80
N ILE A 206 17.95 -22.74 -5.51
CA ILE A 206 18.40 -21.59 -4.72
C ILE A 206 19.82 -21.86 -4.24
N VAL A 207 20.82 -21.24 -4.88
CA VAL A 207 22.24 -21.45 -4.62
C VAL A 207 22.82 -20.52 -3.56
N ASP A 208 22.13 -19.41 -3.24
CA ASP A 208 22.56 -18.41 -2.27
C ASP A 208 21.36 -17.68 -1.66
N THR A 209 21.53 -17.16 -0.43
CA THR A 209 20.54 -16.31 0.24
C THR A 209 21.25 -15.18 0.96
N GLU A 210 21.00 -13.96 0.53
CA GLU A 210 21.61 -12.76 1.09
C GLU A 210 20.56 -11.78 1.60
N THR A 211 20.90 -11.04 2.66
CA THR A 211 19.99 -10.10 3.30
C THR A 211 20.63 -8.75 3.55
N PHE A 212 19.77 -7.77 3.76
CA PHE A 212 20.07 -6.45 4.31
C PHE A 212 18.96 -6.03 5.30
N LYS A 213 19.04 -4.84 5.89
CA LYS A 213 18.07 -4.41 6.93
C LYS A 213 17.59 -2.98 6.79
N ASP A 214 18.11 -2.22 5.82
CA ASP A 214 17.83 -0.80 5.69
C ASP A 214 17.69 -0.42 4.23
N ASP A 215 16.50 0.02 3.82
CA ASP A 215 16.18 0.43 2.45
C ASP A 215 16.97 1.67 1.99
N SER A 216 17.61 2.39 2.93
CA SER A 216 18.56 3.45 2.61
C SER A 216 19.98 2.96 2.32
N SER A 217 20.20 1.65 2.27
CA SER A 217 21.50 1.04 1.95
C SER A 217 22.01 1.51 0.59
N THR A 218 23.26 1.97 0.56
CA THR A 218 23.89 2.55 -0.65
C THR A 218 24.79 1.60 -1.39
N SER A 219 24.96 0.35 -0.89
CA SER A 219 25.78 -0.67 -1.54
C SER A 219 25.38 -2.09 -1.14
N PHE A 220 25.31 -2.95 -2.15
CA PHE A 220 25.09 -4.39 -2.05
C PHE A 220 26.23 -5.21 -2.66
N THR A 221 27.40 -4.61 -2.83
CA THR A 221 28.57 -5.24 -3.49
C THR A 221 28.98 -6.56 -2.83
N ASN A 222 28.93 -6.62 -1.49
CA ASN A 222 29.30 -7.85 -0.76
C ASN A 222 28.34 -9.00 -1.03
N GLN A 223 27.03 -8.74 -0.99
CA GLN A 223 25.98 -9.73 -1.25
C GLN A 223 26.04 -10.19 -2.71
N LEU A 224 26.16 -9.25 -3.66
CA LEU A 224 26.31 -9.57 -5.08
C LEU A 224 27.59 -10.38 -5.38
N THR A 225 28.67 -10.14 -4.64
CA THR A 225 29.91 -10.95 -4.76
C THR A 225 29.64 -12.41 -4.42
N LYS A 226 28.96 -12.67 -3.30
CA LYS A 226 28.62 -14.04 -2.86
C LYS A 226 27.66 -14.72 -3.82
N ALA A 227 26.59 -14.03 -4.25
CA ALA A 227 25.68 -14.56 -5.25
C ALA A 227 26.39 -14.95 -6.54
N LYS A 228 27.32 -14.10 -7.03
CA LYS A 228 28.14 -14.36 -8.20
C LYS A 228 29.08 -15.54 -8.00
N GLU A 229 29.75 -15.66 -6.84
CA GLU A 229 30.65 -16.78 -6.49
C GLU A 229 29.85 -18.09 -6.34
N ALA A 230 28.62 -18.07 -5.87
CA ALA A 230 27.70 -19.20 -5.85
C ALA A 230 27.22 -19.61 -7.26
N GLY A 231 27.49 -18.77 -8.27
CA GLY A 231 27.11 -19.01 -9.65
C GLY A 231 25.65 -18.69 -9.96
N ALA A 232 25.01 -17.82 -9.18
CA ALA A 232 23.64 -17.39 -9.46
C ALA A 232 23.56 -16.67 -10.80
N THR A 233 22.55 -17.01 -11.58
CA THR A 233 22.25 -16.41 -12.89
C THR A 233 21.00 -15.53 -12.84
N LEU A 234 20.20 -15.69 -11.77
CA LEU A 234 19.01 -14.93 -11.48
C LEU A 234 19.02 -14.52 -10.01
N ILE A 235 18.64 -13.29 -9.74
CA ILE A 235 18.37 -12.81 -8.37
C ILE A 235 16.87 -12.61 -8.24
N PHE A 236 16.23 -13.34 -7.31
CA PHE A 236 14.88 -13.01 -6.87
C PHE A 236 14.96 -12.08 -5.66
N ALA A 237 14.40 -10.89 -5.82
CA ALA A 237 14.51 -9.83 -4.82
C ALA A 237 13.16 -9.15 -4.56
N PRO A 238 12.36 -9.62 -3.59
CA PRO A 238 11.15 -8.94 -3.16
C PRO A 238 11.51 -7.73 -2.28
N ILE A 239 11.98 -6.67 -2.91
CA ILE A 239 12.48 -5.45 -2.27
C ILE A 239 11.87 -4.21 -2.92
N TYR A 240 11.97 -3.07 -2.24
CA TYR A 240 11.47 -1.80 -2.75
C TYR A 240 12.32 -1.25 -3.90
N TYR A 241 11.75 -0.32 -4.68
CA TYR A 241 12.37 0.22 -5.89
C TYR A 241 13.70 0.94 -5.63
N THR A 242 13.86 1.62 -4.48
CA THR A 242 15.11 2.32 -4.13
C THR A 242 16.27 1.36 -3.96
N PRO A 243 16.24 0.33 -3.08
CA PRO A 243 17.30 -0.67 -3.01
C PRO A 243 17.47 -1.47 -4.30
N ALA A 244 16.39 -1.71 -5.08
CA ALA A 244 16.51 -2.38 -6.38
C ALA A 244 17.36 -1.57 -7.37
N SER A 245 17.21 -0.25 -7.40
CA SER A 245 18.04 0.64 -8.24
C SER A 245 19.52 0.59 -7.87
N VAL A 246 19.82 0.54 -6.56
CA VAL A 246 21.19 0.38 -6.04
C VAL A 246 21.78 -0.99 -6.42
N LEU A 247 20.97 -2.05 -6.29
CA LEU A 247 21.38 -3.41 -6.65
C LEU A 247 21.77 -3.51 -8.12
N LEU A 248 20.91 -3.00 -9.02
CA LEU A 248 21.19 -2.98 -10.47
C LEU A 248 22.44 -2.19 -10.80
N LYS A 249 22.61 -1.00 -10.20
CA LYS A 249 23.81 -0.21 -10.39
C LYS A 249 25.06 -0.95 -9.92
N ASN A 250 25.05 -1.57 -8.76
CA ASN A 250 26.20 -2.32 -8.25
C ASN A 250 26.50 -3.55 -9.11
N ALA A 251 25.49 -4.29 -9.57
CA ALA A 251 25.67 -5.41 -10.48
C ALA A 251 26.37 -4.97 -11.78
N LYS A 252 25.94 -3.85 -12.37
CA LYS A 252 26.58 -3.24 -13.54
C LYS A 252 28.03 -2.88 -13.30
N ASP A 253 28.30 -2.17 -12.18
CA ASP A 253 29.66 -1.72 -11.83
C ASP A 253 30.62 -2.91 -11.62
N MET A 254 30.12 -4.07 -11.16
CA MET A 254 30.85 -5.32 -10.97
C MET A 254 30.95 -6.19 -12.24
N GLY A 255 30.33 -5.79 -13.34
CA GLY A 255 30.22 -6.64 -14.54
C GLY A 255 29.53 -7.98 -14.20
N TYR A 256 28.48 -7.95 -13.39
CA TYR A 256 27.68 -9.12 -13.06
C TYR A 256 26.40 -9.10 -13.90
N ASP A 257 26.41 -9.89 -14.97
CA ASP A 257 25.28 -10.10 -15.85
C ASP A 257 24.36 -11.15 -15.23
N MET A 258 23.17 -10.72 -14.78
CA MET A 258 22.17 -11.56 -14.14
C MET A 258 20.76 -11.04 -14.45
N THR A 259 19.79 -11.93 -14.43
CA THR A 259 18.39 -11.53 -14.47
C THR A 259 17.95 -11.10 -13.08
N LEU A 260 17.33 -9.93 -12.95
CA LEU A 260 16.67 -9.52 -11.70
C LEU A 260 15.17 -9.76 -11.83
N MET A 261 14.58 -10.43 -10.85
CA MET A 261 13.13 -10.54 -10.69
C MET A 261 12.73 -10.02 -9.31
N GLY A 262 11.76 -9.14 -9.31
CA GLY A 262 11.11 -8.65 -8.08
C GLY A 262 9.62 -8.90 -8.09
N THR A 263 8.98 -8.20 -7.19
CA THR A 263 7.54 -8.19 -7.02
C THR A 263 7.02 -6.75 -7.09
N ASP A 264 5.82 -6.49 -6.67
CA ASP A 264 5.16 -5.17 -6.72
C ASP A 264 5.96 -4.04 -6.05
N GLY A 265 6.74 -4.34 -5.01
CA GLY A 265 7.65 -3.39 -4.39
C GLY A 265 8.72 -2.80 -5.34
N MET A 266 8.96 -3.39 -6.51
CA MET A 266 9.82 -2.78 -7.52
C MET A 266 9.08 -1.79 -8.44
N ASP A 267 7.76 -1.70 -8.38
CA ASP A 267 7.03 -0.71 -9.17
C ASP A 267 7.36 0.71 -8.68
N GLY A 268 7.80 1.56 -9.58
CA GLY A 268 8.44 2.85 -9.30
C GLY A 268 9.91 2.88 -9.64
N LEU A 269 10.55 1.75 -9.98
CA LEU A 269 11.97 1.68 -10.35
C LEU A 269 12.34 2.65 -11.48
N LEU A 270 11.49 2.77 -12.49
CA LEU A 270 11.70 3.67 -13.62
C LEU A 270 11.55 5.18 -13.26
N SER A 271 11.03 5.47 -12.08
CA SER A 271 10.79 6.85 -11.59
C SER A 271 11.84 7.31 -10.56
N VAL A 272 12.85 6.47 -10.26
CA VAL A 272 13.91 6.82 -9.30
C VAL A 272 14.75 7.97 -9.84
N GLU A 273 14.83 9.05 -9.07
CA GLU A 273 15.61 10.23 -9.46
C GLU A 273 17.11 9.88 -9.64
N GLY A 274 17.64 10.21 -10.83
CA GLY A 274 19.05 9.96 -11.17
C GLY A 274 19.40 8.51 -11.46
N PHE A 275 18.42 7.61 -11.51
CA PHE A 275 18.63 6.23 -11.94
C PHE A 275 18.73 6.14 -13.46
N ASP A 276 19.74 5.39 -13.97
CA ASP A 276 19.83 5.05 -15.37
C ASP A 276 18.83 3.94 -15.71
N THR A 277 17.69 4.30 -16.26
CA THR A 277 16.59 3.36 -16.58
C THR A 277 16.99 2.28 -17.58
N SER A 278 18.08 2.44 -18.34
CA SER A 278 18.60 1.38 -19.20
C SER A 278 19.07 0.15 -18.40
N LEU A 279 19.38 0.31 -17.11
CA LEU A 279 19.73 -0.79 -16.22
C LEU A 279 18.52 -1.67 -15.83
N ALA A 280 17.31 -1.14 -16.02
CA ALA A 280 16.09 -1.89 -15.76
C ALA A 280 15.64 -2.76 -16.95
N GLU A 281 16.33 -2.68 -18.11
CA GLU A 281 15.99 -3.51 -19.27
C GLU A 281 16.11 -4.99 -18.94
N GLY A 282 15.05 -5.75 -19.18
CA GLY A 282 14.97 -7.18 -18.86
C GLY A 282 14.64 -7.51 -17.41
N VAL A 283 14.46 -6.52 -16.53
CA VAL A 283 13.98 -6.76 -15.15
C VAL A 283 12.57 -7.31 -15.19
N LEU A 284 12.34 -8.36 -14.43
CA LEU A 284 11.05 -9.00 -14.24
C LEU A 284 10.40 -8.49 -12.93
N LEU A 285 9.11 -8.26 -12.93
CA LEU A 285 8.35 -7.96 -11.71
C LEU A 285 6.94 -8.51 -11.78
N MET A 286 6.36 -8.82 -10.62
CA MET A 286 4.95 -9.20 -10.52
C MET A 286 4.15 -8.01 -10.00
N THR A 287 3.14 -7.59 -10.74
CA THR A 287 2.28 -6.47 -10.38
C THR A 287 0.85 -6.71 -10.88
N PRO A 288 -0.20 -6.19 -10.21
CA PRO A 288 -1.57 -6.31 -10.68
C PRO A 288 -1.93 -5.30 -11.77
N PHE A 289 -1.03 -4.33 -12.04
CA PHE A 289 -1.32 -3.18 -12.90
C PHE A 289 -0.16 -2.86 -13.84
N SER A 290 -0.50 -2.50 -15.07
CA SER A 290 0.42 -1.85 -15.99
C SER A 290 -0.27 -0.64 -16.63
N ALA A 291 0.44 0.50 -16.65
CA ALA A 291 -0.01 1.70 -17.35
C ALA A 291 0.00 1.55 -18.88
N ASP A 292 0.68 0.52 -19.38
CA ASP A 292 0.77 0.19 -20.81
C ASP A 292 -0.33 -0.79 -21.25
N ASP A 293 -1.14 -1.33 -20.32
CA ASP A 293 -2.29 -2.19 -20.64
C ASP A 293 -3.46 -1.34 -21.14
N GLU A 294 -3.98 -1.69 -22.33
CA GLU A 294 -5.07 -0.95 -22.99
C GLU A 294 -6.33 -0.85 -22.12
N LYS A 295 -6.62 -1.85 -21.28
CA LYS A 295 -7.77 -1.81 -20.36
C LYS A 295 -7.71 -0.65 -19.36
N ASN A 296 -6.53 -0.13 -19.07
CA ASN A 296 -6.28 0.94 -18.11
C ASN A 296 -6.20 2.34 -18.76
N ALA A 297 -6.38 2.45 -20.09
CA ALA A 297 -6.11 3.66 -20.86
C ALA A 297 -6.86 4.91 -20.35
N ASP A 298 -8.13 4.76 -19.96
CA ASP A 298 -8.95 5.88 -19.47
C ASP A 298 -8.43 6.41 -18.12
N PHE A 299 -8.09 5.52 -17.18
CA PHE A 299 -7.48 5.89 -15.91
C PHE A 299 -6.11 6.55 -16.10
N VAL A 300 -5.26 5.93 -16.92
CA VAL A 300 -3.92 6.46 -17.25
C VAL A 300 -4.03 7.86 -17.85
N LYS A 301 -4.98 8.07 -18.76
CA LYS A 301 -5.23 9.39 -19.34
C LYS A 301 -5.69 10.38 -18.27
N ALA A 302 -6.68 10.04 -17.46
CA ALA A 302 -7.20 10.92 -16.41
C ALA A 302 -6.12 11.30 -15.39
N TYR A 303 -5.27 10.34 -15.01
CA TYR A 303 -4.15 10.57 -14.09
C TYR A 303 -3.10 11.49 -14.70
N LYS A 304 -2.70 11.26 -15.97
CA LYS A 304 -1.77 12.14 -16.70
C LYS A 304 -2.31 13.56 -16.87
N ASP A 305 -3.59 13.70 -17.20
CA ASP A 305 -4.23 15.01 -17.33
C ASP A 305 -4.25 15.78 -16.00
N ALA A 306 -4.35 15.09 -14.87
CA ALA A 306 -4.40 15.70 -13.55
C ALA A 306 -3.03 16.01 -12.95
N TYR A 307 -2.01 15.19 -13.20
CA TYR A 307 -0.74 15.22 -12.47
C TYR A 307 0.51 15.32 -13.36
N ASP A 308 0.37 15.27 -14.69
CA ASP A 308 1.49 15.23 -15.66
C ASP A 308 2.48 14.07 -15.42
N GLU A 309 1.98 12.95 -14.90
CA GLU A 309 2.77 11.76 -14.54
C GLU A 309 2.07 10.48 -15.05
N THR A 310 2.84 9.40 -15.23
CA THR A 310 2.30 8.07 -15.50
C THR A 310 1.97 7.39 -14.17
N PRO A 311 0.73 6.85 -13.99
CA PRO A 311 0.41 6.13 -12.76
C PRO A 311 1.18 4.81 -12.67
N ASN A 312 1.48 4.40 -11.45
CA ASN A 312 1.94 3.06 -11.10
C ASN A 312 0.81 2.27 -10.42
N GLN A 313 1.07 1.03 -10.00
CA GLN A 313 0.07 0.20 -9.33
C GLN A 313 -0.48 0.83 -8.05
N PHE A 314 0.33 1.54 -7.25
CA PHE A 314 -0.11 2.13 -5.98
C PHE A 314 -1.20 3.19 -6.17
N ALA A 315 -1.14 3.92 -7.30
CA ALA A 315 -2.22 4.82 -7.68
C ALA A 315 -3.50 4.07 -8.03
N ALA A 316 -3.39 2.96 -8.76
CA ALA A 316 -4.53 2.13 -9.15
C ALA A 316 -5.13 1.38 -7.94
N ASP A 317 -4.30 0.80 -7.08
CA ASP A 317 -4.75 0.13 -5.87
C ASP A 317 -5.48 1.09 -4.90
N ALA A 318 -4.97 2.31 -4.72
CA ALA A 318 -5.61 3.32 -3.89
C ALA A 318 -6.91 3.87 -4.50
N TYR A 319 -6.97 3.95 -5.83
CA TYR A 319 -8.22 4.23 -6.55
C TYR A 319 -9.27 3.14 -6.27
N ASP A 320 -8.86 1.88 -6.33
CA ASP A 320 -9.73 0.73 -6.05
C ASP A 320 -10.15 0.68 -4.57
N CYS A 321 -9.31 1.12 -3.62
CA CYS A 321 -9.69 1.27 -2.21
C CYS A 321 -10.86 2.27 -2.03
N VAL A 322 -10.77 3.43 -2.65
CA VAL A 322 -11.83 4.46 -2.57
C VAL A 322 -13.09 3.99 -3.30
N HIS A 323 -12.94 3.30 -4.43
CA HIS A 323 -14.07 2.67 -5.14
C HIS A 323 -14.80 1.68 -4.23
N ALA A 324 -14.06 0.78 -3.58
CA ALA A 324 -14.63 -0.20 -2.65
C ALA A 324 -15.34 0.47 -1.47
N ILE A 325 -14.78 1.52 -0.89
CA ILE A 325 -15.41 2.31 0.18
C ILE A 325 -16.72 2.94 -0.31
N ALA A 326 -16.73 3.55 -1.50
CA ALA A 326 -17.93 4.15 -2.07
C ALA A 326 -19.05 3.14 -2.30
N GLU A 327 -18.73 1.98 -2.86
CA GLU A 327 -19.67 0.86 -3.06
C GLU A 327 -20.16 0.29 -1.72
N ALA A 328 -19.28 0.20 -0.72
CA ALA A 328 -19.67 -0.25 0.62
C ALA A 328 -20.62 0.73 1.31
N ILE A 329 -20.44 2.04 1.16
CA ILE A 329 -21.34 3.08 1.66
C ILE A 329 -22.74 2.92 1.03
N ASP A 330 -22.82 2.79 -0.29
CA ASP A 330 -24.09 2.59 -0.98
C ASP A 330 -24.79 1.28 -0.56
N LYS A 331 -24.00 0.20 -0.49
CA LYS A 331 -24.48 -1.12 -0.09
C LYS A 331 -24.97 -1.20 1.34
N ALA A 332 -24.29 -0.53 2.28
CA ALA A 332 -24.63 -0.52 3.69
C ALA A 332 -25.82 0.39 3.98
N GLY A 333 -26.02 1.45 3.18
CA GLY A 333 -27.10 2.44 3.40
C GLY A 333 -26.93 3.17 4.73
N ILE A 334 -25.69 3.46 5.12
CA ILE A 334 -25.34 4.11 6.39
C ILE A 334 -25.73 5.59 6.41
N ASP A 335 -25.85 6.16 7.62
CA ASP A 335 -25.85 7.61 7.80
C ASP A 335 -24.42 8.13 7.64
N ILE A 336 -24.12 8.80 6.52
CA ILE A 336 -22.80 9.33 6.21
C ILE A 336 -22.35 10.47 7.13
N THR A 337 -23.21 10.93 8.04
CA THR A 337 -22.87 11.95 9.07
C THR A 337 -22.51 11.31 10.41
N ALA A 338 -22.65 9.99 10.54
CA ALA A 338 -22.31 9.27 11.75
C ALA A 338 -20.79 9.17 11.95
N ASP A 339 -20.36 9.01 13.19
CA ASP A 339 -18.96 8.77 13.52
C ASP A 339 -18.47 7.44 12.91
N GLY A 340 -17.19 7.37 12.50
CA GLY A 340 -16.60 6.17 11.90
C GLY A 340 -16.83 4.91 12.73
N ALA A 341 -16.70 5.01 14.06
CA ALA A 341 -16.92 3.90 14.98
C ALA A 341 -18.35 3.33 14.99
N ASP A 342 -19.33 4.16 14.67
CA ASP A 342 -20.75 3.75 14.66
C ASP A 342 -21.12 3.03 13.35
N ILE A 343 -20.33 3.18 12.29
CA ILE A 343 -20.60 2.64 10.95
C ILE A 343 -19.60 1.59 10.48
N ALA A 344 -18.46 1.42 11.18
CA ALA A 344 -17.36 0.53 10.75
C ALA A 344 -17.82 -0.92 10.50
N ASP A 345 -18.61 -1.47 11.40
CA ASP A 345 -19.11 -2.85 11.32
C ASP A 345 -20.10 -3.03 10.14
N ASP A 346 -20.96 -2.07 9.86
CA ASP A 346 -21.89 -2.12 8.74
C ASP A 346 -21.16 -1.96 7.39
N LEU A 347 -20.16 -1.08 7.33
CA LEU A 347 -19.27 -0.97 6.17
C LEU A 347 -18.49 -2.26 5.93
N ALA A 348 -17.92 -2.86 6.98
CA ALA A 348 -17.18 -4.12 6.88
C ALA A 348 -18.05 -5.29 6.41
N LYS A 349 -19.30 -5.37 6.87
CA LYS A 349 -20.29 -6.34 6.35
C LYS A 349 -20.64 -6.10 4.90
N ALA A 350 -20.68 -4.84 4.47
CA ALA A 350 -20.92 -4.49 3.06
C ALA A 350 -19.70 -4.84 2.21
N MET A 351 -18.47 -4.55 2.64
CA MET A 351 -17.23 -4.93 1.96
C MET A 351 -17.20 -6.42 1.58
N ARG A 352 -17.61 -7.31 2.49
CA ARG A 352 -17.66 -8.77 2.22
C ARG A 352 -18.76 -9.21 1.25
N LYS A 353 -19.63 -8.30 0.80
CA LYS A 353 -20.77 -8.59 -0.07
C LYS A 353 -20.75 -7.86 -1.41
N ILE A 354 -19.83 -6.93 -1.56
CA ILE A 354 -19.65 -6.24 -2.83
C ILE A 354 -18.67 -7.01 -3.70
N LYS A 355 -18.78 -6.76 -4.99
CA LYS A 355 -17.85 -7.19 -6.02
C LYS A 355 -17.61 -6.00 -6.92
N ILE A 356 -16.38 -5.62 -7.12
CA ILE A 356 -16.03 -4.51 -7.98
C ILE A 356 -15.08 -4.94 -9.10
N GLU A 357 -15.28 -4.39 -10.27
CA GLU A 357 -14.33 -4.47 -11.38
C GLU A 357 -13.34 -3.30 -11.22
N GLY A 358 -12.25 -3.55 -10.52
CA GLY A 358 -11.23 -2.55 -10.24
C GLY A 358 -10.20 -2.42 -11.37
N LEU A 359 -9.37 -1.39 -11.27
CA LEU A 359 -8.22 -1.19 -12.16
C LEU A 359 -7.19 -2.31 -12.03
N THR A 360 -7.08 -2.87 -10.82
CA THR A 360 -6.11 -3.93 -10.49
C THR A 360 -6.71 -5.34 -10.57
N GLY A 361 -7.93 -5.46 -11.04
CA GLY A 361 -8.66 -6.71 -11.26
C GLY A 361 -10.02 -6.75 -10.59
N GLU A 362 -10.66 -7.91 -10.68
CA GLU A 362 -11.90 -8.17 -9.95
C GLU A 362 -11.60 -8.30 -8.46
N LEU A 363 -12.31 -7.55 -7.62
CA LEU A 363 -12.12 -7.55 -6.17
C LEU A 363 -13.37 -8.10 -5.48
N THR A 364 -13.14 -9.16 -4.73
CA THR A 364 -14.08 -9.76 -3.77
C THR A 364 -13.28 -10.18 -2.53
N TRP A 365 -13.84 -9.97 -1.36
CA TRP A 365 -13.13 -10.22 -0.11
C TRP A 365 -13.62 -11.49 0.59
N ASN A 366 -12.67 -12.29 1.06
CA ASN A 366 -12.95 -13.44 1.93
C ASN A 366 -13.30 -12.97 3.37
N ASP A 367 -13.56 -13.91 4.26
CA ASP A 367 -13.92 -13.61 5.66
C ASP A 367 -12.77 -12.93 6.42
N GLU A 368 -11.52 -13.16 6.01
CA GLU A 368 -10.31 -12.54 6.56
C GLU A 368 -10.02 -11.14 6.00
N GLY A 369 -10.85 -10.61 5.08
CA GLY A 369 -10.66 -9.28 4.48
C GLY A 369 -9.61 -9.24 3.38
N GLN A 370 -9.25 -10.37 2.79
CA GLN A 370 -8.25 -10.52 1.75
C GLN A 370 -8.89 -10.74 0.38
N VAL A 371 -8.20 -10.30 -0.68
CA VAL A 371 -8.61 -10.50 -2.07
C VAL A 371 -7.82 -11.64 -2.69
N GLU A 372 -8.48 -12.53 -3.40
CA GLU A 372 -7.84 -13.50 -4.28
C GLU A 372 -7.79 -12.94 -5.71
N LYS A 373 -6.61 -12.52 -6.14
CA LYS A 373 -6.37 -12.09 -7.51
C LYS A 373 -5.04 -12.66 -8.04
N PRO A 374 -4.94 -12.96 -9.36
CA PRO A 374 -3.71 -13.49 -9.91
C PRO A 374 -2.64 -12.40 -9.96
N ALA A 375 -1.40 -12.79 -9.64
CA ALA A 375 -0.22 -11.96 -9.91
C ALA A 375 0.21 -12.17 -11.37
N THR A 376 0.40 -11.10 -12.11
CA THR A 376 0.89 -11.13 -13.49
C THR A 376 2.36 -10.74 -13.52
N ALA A 377 3.17 -11.53 -14.23
CA ALA A 377 4.57 -11.21 -14.46
C ALA A 377 4.71 -10.26 -15.67
N TYR A 378 5.51 -9.23 -15.49
CA TYR A 378 5.89 -8.29 -16.53
C TYR A 378 7.41 -8.26 -16.67
N VAL A 379 7.89 -7.93 -17.87
CA VAL A 379 9.28 -7.61 -18.15
C VAL A 379 9.37 -6.13 -18.54
N ILE A 380 10.39 -5.45 -18.07
CA ILE A 380 10.68 -4.07 -18.49
C ILE A 380 11.40 -4.13 -19.84
N GLN A 381 10.80 -3.54 -20.88
CA GLN A 381 11.37 -3.39 -22.23
C GLN A 381 11.12 -1.98 -22.74
N ASP A 382 12.16 -1.30 -23.21
CA ASP A 382 12.07 0.07 -23.71
C ASP A 382 11.34 1.03 -22.71
N GLY A 383 11.55 0.83 -21.41
CA GLY A 383 10.92 1.61 -20.35
C GLY A 383 9.43 1.34 -20.15
N LYS A 384 8.90 0.21 -20.59
CA LYS A 384 7.50 -0.21 -20.47
C LYS A 384 7.38 -1.56 -19.79
N TYR A 385 6.23 -1.79 -19.13
CA TYR A 385 5.88 -3.08 -18.55
C TYR A 385 5.11 -3.93 -19.58
N ILE A 386 5.81 -4.92 -20.16
CA ILE A 386 5.26 -5.85 -21.14
C ILE A 386 4.99 -7.18 -20.45
N ALA A 387 3.81 -7.79 -20.67
CA ALA A 387 3.49 -9.09 -20.09
C ALA A 387 4.51 -10.15 -20.47
N ALA A 388 5.05 -10.92 -19.50
CA ALA A 388 6.17 -11.86 -19.67
C ALA A 388 5.72 -13.30 -20.00
#